data_a1f39fdd5ea5e267b38579bc36021975
#
_entry.id   a1f39fdd5ea5e267b38579bc36021975
#
_cell.length_a   1.000
_cell.length_b   1.000
_cell.length_c   1.000
_cell.angle_alpha   90.00
_cell.angle_beta   90.00
_cell.angle_gamma   90.00
#
_symmetry.space_group_name_H-M   'P 1'
#
loop_
_entity.id
_entity.type
_entity.pdbx_description
1 polymer ?
#
loop_
_entity_poly.entity_id
_entity_poly.type
_entity_poly.pdbx_seq_one_letter_code
_entity_poly.pdbx_strand_id
1 'polypeptide(L)'
;SGYFTEWEPLQDNYVSEFDNRFVAFYANASYAYDNRYDFTGSIRIDQSNLFGTDPKYQYRPLWSLGASWHLSNEHFMAGRADWLNNLTLRLTYGIGGNVPKNGGPFLTIREAAYTDWSKDFFAEIKNPPNKSLRWEKTATLNVGVDFAVLNNRLWGSLEFYNKNTTDLLAYRTSDYTLGWEKVLLNYGSMYN
;
A
#
# COMPACT_ATOMS: atom_id res chain seq x y z
N SER A 1 -28.21 1.54 56.93
CA SER A 1 -27.41 2.59 56.31
C SER A 1 -26.15 1.99 55.74
N GLY A 2 -26.21 1.63 54.44
CA GLY A 2 -25.06 1.14 53.70
C GLY A 2 -24.34 2.33 53.07
N TYR A 3 -23.11 2.52 53.48
CA TYR A 3 -22.21 3.45 52.79
C TYR A 3 -21.64 2.73 51.56
N PHE A 4 -21.83 3.29 50.39
CA PHE A 4 -21.09 2.89 49.17
C PHE A 4 -19.64 3.26 49.38
N THR A 5 -18.78 2.28 49.59
CA THR A 5 -17.35 2.44 49.78
C THR A 5 -16.50 1.97 48.59
N GLU A 6 -17.12 1.57 47.50
CA GLU A 6 -16.40 1.22 46.29
C GLU A 6 -16.81 2.14 45.15
N TRP A 7 -15.91 3.09 44.82
CA TRP A 7 -15.89 3.70 43.52
C TRP A 7 -15.35 2.67 42.54
N GLU A 8 -16.24 1.93 41.90
CA GLU A 8 -15.83 1.28 40.66
C GLU A 8 -15.54 2.38 39.63
N PRO A 9 -14.30 2.52 39.13
CA PRO A 9 -14.07 3.41 38.04
C PRO A 9 -14.94 2.89 36.90
N LEU A 10 -15.80 3.75 36.35
CA LEU A 10 -16.59 3.46 35.16
C LEU A 10 -15.60 3.04 34.08
N GLN A 11 -15.53 1.75 33.84
CA GLN A 11 -14.74 1.18 32.76
C GLN A 11 -15.30 1.77 31.45
N ASP A 12 -14.41 2.35 30.66
CA ASP A 12 -14.60 2.72 29.25
C ASP A 12 -15.46 3.95 28.90
N ASN A 13 -15.32 5.05 29.62
CA ASN A 13 -15.88 6.33 29.18
C ASN A 13 -14.81 7.33 28.72
N TYR A 14 -13.78 6.90 27.98
CA TYR A 14 -12.93 7.88 27.30
C TYR A 14 -13.31 7.98 25.83
N VAL A 15 -13.47 9.22 25.37
CA VAL A 15 -13.65 9.55 23.97
C VAL A 15 -12.26 9.59 23.33
N SER A 16 -11.99 8.70 22.40
CA SER A 16 -10.79 8.78 21.59
C SER A 16 -11.12 9.44 20.24
N GLU A 17 -10.42 10.52 19.92
CA GLU A 17 -10.54 11.21 18.65
C GLU A 17 -9.32 10.91 17.76
N PHE A 18 -9.55 10.45 16.53
CA PHE A 18 -8.52 10.22 15.53
C PHE A 18 -8.75 11.16 14.35
N ASP A 19 -7.85 12.13 14.15
CA ASP A 19 -7.87 13.01 12.97
C ASP A 19 -6.85 12.53 11.93
N ASN A 20 -7.31 11.77 10.95
CA ASN A 20 -6.50 11.29 9.83
C ASN A 20 -6.80 12.16 8.61
N ARG A 21 -5.78 12.86 8.11
CA ARG A 21 -5.87 13.73 6.94
C ARG A 21 -5.13 13.14 5.76
N PHE A 22 -5.84 13.04 4.64
CA PHE A 22 -5.30 12.57 3.37
C PHE A 22 -5.57 13.60 2.28
N VAL A 23 -4.57 13.88 1.47
CA VAL A 23 -4.70 14.68 0.25
C VAL A 23 -4.07 13.87 -0.87
N ALA A 24 -4.81 13.69 -1.98
CA ALA A 24 -4.34 12.94 -3.13
C ALA A 24 -4.50 13.76 -4.40
N PHE A 25 -3.45 13.79 -5.22
CA PHE A 25 -3.47 14.30 -6.59
C PHE A 25 -3.24 13.13 -7.53
N TYR A 26 -4.04 13.03 -8.58
CA TYR A 26 -3.89 11.98 -9.57
C TYR A 26 -4.13 12.51 -10.98
N ALA A 27 -3.45 11.89 -11.94
CA ALA A 27 -3.65 12.12 -13.36
C ALA A 27 -3.58 10.78 -14.09
N ASN A 28 -4.49 10.60 -15.06
CA ASN A 28 -4.53 9.44 -15.94
C ASN A 28 -4.54 9.93 -17.38
N ALA A 29 -3.81 9.23 -18.25
CA ALA A 29 -3.81 9.45 -19.67
C ALA A 29 -3.93 8.12 -20.41
N SER A 30 -4.70 8.10 -21.49
CA SER A 30 -4.79 6.98 -22.41
C SER A 30 -4.72 7.49 -23.85
N TYR A 31 -4.00 6.75 -24.69
CA TYR A 31 -3.84 7.06 -26.10
C TYR A 31 -3.95 5.79 -26.91
N ALA A 32 -4.88 5.77 -27.86
CA ALA A 32 -5.08 4.69 -28.80
C ALA A 32 -4.59 5.13 -30.18
N TYR A 33 -3.74 4.32 -30.81
CA TYR A 33 -3.22 4.59 -32.15
C TYR A 33 -3.63 3.50 -33.11
N ASP A 34 -4.36 3.90 -34.17
CA ASP A 34 -4.75 3.09 -35.32
C ASP A 34 -5.47 1.78 -34.93
N ASN A 35 -6.20 1.76 -33.80
CA ASN A 35 -6.83 0.58 -33.23
C ASN A 35 -5.89 -0.64 -33.07
N ARG A 36 -4.59 -0.40 -33.04
CA ARG A 36 -3.56 -1.45 -32.92
C ARG A 36 -2.75 -1.32 -31.64
N TYR A 37 -2.52 -0.10 -31.19
CA TYR A 37 -1.68 0.17 -30.04
C TYR A 37 -2.43 1.06 -29.04
N ASP A 38 -2.52 0.59 -27.81
CA ASP A 38 -3.04 1.41 -26.71
C ASP A 38 -1.92 1.65 -25.71
N PHE A 39 -1.79 2.90 -25.29
CA PHE A 39 -0.88 3.32 -24.24
C PHE A 39 -1.68 3.93 -23.09
N THR A 40 -1.37 3.52 -21.88
CA THR A 40 -1.99 4.05 -20.67
C THR A 40 -0.92 4.50 -19.68
N GLY A 41 -1.18 5.59 -19.02
CA GLY A 41 -0.31 6.10 -17.95
C GLY A 41 -1.13 6.63 -16.80
N SER A 42 -0.70 6.37 -15.59
CA SER A 42 -1.28 6.94 -14.38
C SER A 42 -0.20 7.40 -13.43
N ILE A 43 -0.46 8.49 -12.74
CA ILE A 43 0.37 8.97 -11.64
C ILE A 43 -0.54 9.44 -10.50
N ARG A 44 -0.15 9.12 -9.28
CA ARG A 44 -0.83 9.55 -8.06
C ARG A 44 0.20 9.96 -7.02
N ILE A 45 -0.05 11.05 -6.35
CA ILE A 45 0.75 11.56 -5.23
C ILE A 45 -0.17 11.71 -4.04
N ASP A 46 0.12 10.95 -2.99
CA ASP A 46 -0.67 10.96 -1.77
C ASP A 46 0.13 11.58 -0.62
N GLN A 47 -0.53 12.41 0.16
CA GLN A 47 -0.02 12.96 1.41
C GLN A 47 -0.90 12.51 2.57
N SER A 48 -0.27 12.23 3.70
CA SER A 48 -0.98 11.89 4.94
C SER A 48 -0.19 12.38 6.15
N ASN A 49 -0.91 12.73 7.22
CA ASN A 49 -0.31 13.02 8.52
C ASN A 49 0.17 11.75 9.27
N LEU A 50 -0.08 10.56 8.70
CA LEU A 50 0.33 9.26 9.27
C LEU A 50 1.78 8.88 8.95
N PHE A 51 2.47 9.65 8.09
CA PHE A 51 3.84 9.34 7.66
C PHE A 51 4.87 10.27 8.25
N GLY A 52 6.13 9.79 8.19
CA GLY A 52 7.26 10.46 8.77
C GLY A 52 7.35 11.94 8.43
N THR A 53 7.83 12.70 9.38
CA THR A 53 7.97 14.15 9.28
C THR A 53 9.12 14.57 8.37
N ASP A 54 9.90 13.62 7.85
CA ASP A 54 10.98 13.90 6.90
C ASP A 54 10.39 14.17 5.50
N PRO A 55 10.59 15.38 4.92
CA PRO A 55 10.10 15.76 3.59
C PRO A 55 10.47 14.78 2.48
N LYS A 56 11.60 14.09 2.61
CA LYS A 56 12.08 13.08 1.67
C LYS A 56 11.10 11.91 1.49
N TYR A 57 10.31 11.61 2.51
CA TYR A 57 9.40 10.47 2.54
C TYR A 57 7.92 10.86 2.44
N GLN A 58 7.60 12.14 2.45
CA GLN A 58 6.23 12.65 2.38
C GLN A 58 5.60 12.53 0.98
N TYR A 59 6.44 12.69 -0.07
CA TYR A 59 5.98 12.75 -1.46
C TYR A 59 6.53 11.57 -2.24
N ARG A 60 5.81 10.47 -2.27
CA ARG A 60 6.17 9.34 -3.13
C ARG A 60 5.16 9.19 -4.24
N PRO A 61 5.51 9.47 -5.50
CA PRO A 61 4.61 9.25 -6.61
C PRO A 61 4.42 7.74 -6.82
N LEU A 62 3.16 7.33 -6.89
CA LEU A 62 2.72 6.04 -7.35
C LEU A 62 2.39 6.20 -8.83
N TRP A 63 2.85 5.32 -9.68
CA TRP A 63 2.63 5.44 -11.11
C TRP A 63 2.55 4.09 -11.78
N SER A 64 1.86 4.06 -12.93
CA SER A 64 1.83 2.89 -13.80
C SER A 64 1.87 3.31 -15.26
N LEU A 65 2.48 2.45 -16.06
CA LEU A 65 2.49 2.52 -17.51
C LEU A 65 1.99 1.20 -18.06
N GLY A 66 1.16 1.28 -19.09
CA GLY A 66 0.64 0.10 -19.79
C GLY A 66 0.74 0.29 -21.30
N ALA A 67 0.98 -0.78 -22.00
CA ALA A 67 0.91 -0.86 -23.44
C ALA A 67 0.14 -2.11 -23.84
N SER A 68 -0.75 -1.99 -24.83
CA SER A 68 -1.45 -3.10 -25.46
C SER A 68 -1.19 -3.09 -26.96
N TRP A 69 -0.99 -4.25 -27.51
CA TRP A 69 -0.82 -4.44 -28.94
C TRP A 69 -1.87 -5.42 -29.47
N HIS A 70 -2.76 -4.92 -30.30
CA HIS A 70 -3.81 -5.69 -30.95
C HIS A 70 -3.26 -6.35 -32.22
N LEU A 71 -2.60 -7.48 -32.08
CA LEU A 71 -1.96 -8.22 -33.16
C LEU A 71 -2.95 -8.62 -34.25
N SER A 72 -4.18 -8.97 -33.88
CA SER A 72 -5.24 -9.31 -34.82
C SER A 72 -5.60 -8.20 -35.80
N ASN A 73 -5.32 -6.94 -35.44
CA ASN A 73 -5.61 -5.77 -36.28
C ASN A 73 -4.46 -5.38 -37.19
N GLU A 74 -3.35 -6.12 -37.14
CA GLU A 74 -2.19 -5.87 -37.98
C GLU A 74 -2.41 -6.31 -39.43
N HIS A 75 -1.86 -5.55 -40.36
CA HIS A 75 -2.01 -5.83 -41.81
C HIS A 75 -1.46 -7.19 -42.21
N PHE A 76 -0.41 -7.67 -41.55
CA PHE A 76 0.18 -8.98 -41.87
C PHE A 76 -0.68 -10.15 -41.38
N MET A 77 -1.65 -9.92 -40.49
CA MET A 77 -2.62 -10.91 -40.00
C MET A 77 -3.86 -11.01 -40.90
N ALA A 78 -4.13 -9.97 -41.70
CA ALA A 78 -5.30 -9.92 -42.58
C ALA A 78 -5.29 -11.06 -43.58
N GLY A 79 -6.33 -11.91 -43.55
CA GLY A 79 -6.51 -13.05 -44.44
C GLY A 79 -5.59 -14.25 -44.20
N ARG A 80 -4.81 -14.27 -43.13
CA ARG A 80 -3.90 -15.38 -42.79
C ARG A 80 -4.38 -16.30 -41.70
N ALA A 81 -5.29 -15.81 -40.87
CA ALA A 81 -5.74 -16.57 -39.72
C ALA A 81 -7.25 -16.34 -39.48
N ASP A 82 -8.08 -16.86 -40.37
CA ASP A 82 -9.56 -16.77 -40.26
C ASP A 82 -10.10 -17.41 -38.97
N TRP A 83 -9.32 -18.30 -38.35
CA TRP A 83 -9.66 -18.92 -37.09
C TRP A 83 -9.31 -18.05 -35.86
N LEU A 84 -8.45 -17.03 -36.04
CA LEU A 84 -8.01 -16.13 -34.96
C LEU A 84 -8.77 -14.81 -34.98
N ASN A 85 -9.75 -14.66 -34.10
CA ASN A 85 -10.63 -13.50 -34.09
C ASN A 85 -10.03 -12.33 -33.29
N ASN A 86 -9.31 -12.63 -32.21
CA ASN A 86 -8.61 -11.63 -31.42
C ASN A 86 -7.30 -12.20 -30.87
N LEU A 87 -6.26 -11.39 -30.93
CA LEU A 87 -4.99 -11.64 -30.24
C LEU A 87 -4.43 -10.29 -29.80
N THR A 88 -4.38 -10.11 -28.47
CA THR A 88 -3.88 -8.87 -27.87
C THR A 88 -2.79 -9.22 -26.86
N LEU A 89 -1.64 -8.56 -27.00
CA LEU A 89 -0.57 -8.60 -26.02
C LEU A 89 -0.69 -7.37 -25.12
N ARG A 90 -0.58 -7.58 -23.80
CA ARG A 90 -0.61 -6.52 -22.81
C ARG A 90 0.66 -6.56 -21.96
N LEU A 91 1.24 -5.40 -21.73
CA LEU A 91 2.38 -5.18 -20.86
C LEU A 91 2.05 -4.04 -19.93
N THR A 92 2.15 -4.26 -18.62
CA THR A 92 2.01 -3.18 -17.65
C THR A 92 3.13 -3.23 -16.63
N TYR A 93 3.63 -2.06 -16.27
CA TYR A 93 4.58 -1.91 -15.18
C TYR A 93 4.19 -0.72 -14.32
N GLY A 94 4.21 -0.91 -13.01
CA GLY A 94 3.83 0.16 -12.10
C GLY A 94 4.41 -0.01 -10.71
N ILE A 95 4.40 1.11 -9.98
CA ILE A 95 4.80 1.19 -8.59
C ILE A 95 3.57 1.59 -7.78
N GLY A 96 3.11 0.65 -6.96
CA GLY A 96 2.08 0.85 -5.96
C GLY A 96 2.67 1.06 -4.57
N GLY A 97 1.86 1.55 -3.66
CA GLY A 97 2.22 1.71 -2.25
C GLY A 97 1.08 1.29 -1.33
N ASN A 98 1.43 0.93 -0.11
CA ASN A 98 0.49 0.65 0.95
C ASN A 98 0.83 1.46 2.20
N VAL A 99 -0.21 1.84 2.95
CA VAL A 99 -0.11 2.67 4.15
C VAL A 99 -0.32 1.82 5.37
N PRO A 100 0.53 1.91 6.38
CA PRO A 100 0.23 1.29 7.67
C PRO A 100 -0.99 1.96 8.29
N LYS A 101 -2.00 1.17 8.61
CA LYS A 101 -3.19 1.66 9.32
C LYS A 101 -2.95 1.80 10.83
N ASN A 102 -1.95 1.10 11.35
CA ASN A 102 -1.63 1.01 12.76
C ASN A 102 -0.22 1.55 12.99
N GLY A 103 -0.11 2.72 13.58
CA GLY A 103 1.15 3.36 13.91
C GLY A 103 1.32 4.70 13.21
N GLY A 104 2.23 5.51 13.72
CA GLY A 104 2.54 6.84 13.19
C GLY A 104 3.98 7.22 13.48
N PRO A 105 4.45 8.35 12.95
CA PRO A 105 5.83 8.81 13.13
C PRO A 105 6.08 9.39 14.53
N PHE A 106 5.02 9.57 15.32
CA PHE A 106 5.08 10.26 16.60
C PHE A 106 5.25 9.30 17.77
N LEU A 107 5.89 9.83 18.82
CA LEU A 107 5.92 9.16 20.11
C LEU A 107 4.50 9.01 20.64
N THR A 108 4.08 7.80 20.96
CA THR A 108 2.84 7.54 21.70
C THR A 108 3.16 6.91 23.04
N ILE A 109 2.56 7.45 24.08
CA ILE A 109 2.67 6.94 25.44
C ILE A 109 1.31 6.37 25.85
N ARG A 110 1.34 5.37 26.69
CA ARG A 110 0.17 4.84 27.38
C ARG A 110 0.37 5.09 28.85
N GLU A 111 -0.63 5.65 29.49
CA GLU A 111 -0.68 5.69 30.94
C GLU A 111 -0.75 4.24 31.44
N ALA A 112 0.20 3.87 32.25
CA ALA A 112 0.27 2.54 32.83
C ALA A 112 -0.25 2.57 34.26
N ALA A 113 -0.38 1.40 34.85
CA ALA A 113 -0.95 1.26 36.19
C ALA A 113 -0.10 1.97 37.24
N TYR A 114 -0.75 2.27 38.36
CA TYR A 114 -0.07 2.68 39.60
C TYR A 114 0.92 1.59 40.04
N THR A 115 2.12 1.97 40.39
CA THR A 115 3.11 1.05 40.92
C THR A 115 3.33 1.27 42.40
N ASP A 116 3.22 0.20 43.18
CA ASP A 116 3.45 0.21 44.61
C ASP A 116 4.91 0.54 44.98
N TRP A 117 5.83 0.38 44.05
CA TRP A 117 7.25 0.63 44.26
C TRP A 117 7.60 2.11 44.27
N SER A 118 7.09 2.88 43.31
CA SER A 118 7.29 4.34 43.25
C SER A 118 6.20 5.14 43.96
N LYS A 119 5.09 4.48 44.37
CA LYS A 119 3.87 5.10 44.89
C LYS A 119 3.28 6.15 43.94
N ASP A 120 3.43 5.95 42.64
CA ASP A 120 2.99 6.91 41.62
C ASP A 120 2.55 6.17 40.34
N PHE A 121 1.86 6.90 39.47
CA PHE A 121 1.52 6.44 38.13
C PHE A 121 2.74 6.58 37.22
N PHE A 122 2.95 5.60 36.34
CA PHE A 122 3.99 5.68 35.33
C PHE A 122 3.40 5.62 33.92
N ALA A 123 4.11 6.18 32.96
CA ALA A 123 3.76 6.12 31.55
C ALA A 123 4.71 5.18 30.82
N GLU A 124 4.16 4.38 29.92
CA GLU A 124 4.91 3.44 29.10
C GLU A 124 4.95 3.95 27.64
N ILE A 125 6.12 3.89 27.00
CA ILE A 125 6.24 4.20 25.58
C ILE A 125 5.64 3.07 24.78
N LYS A 126 4.50 3.33 24.14
CA LYS A 126 3.81 2.37 23.26
C LYS A 126 4.47 2.30 21.89
N ASN A 127 4.76 3.46 21.30
CA ASN A 127 5.46 3.55 20.03
C ASN A 127 6.54 4.63 20.13
N PRO A 128 7.81 4.28 19.90
CA PRO A 128 8.88 5.27 19.80
C PRO A 128 8.71 6.10 18.52
N PRO A 129 9.24 7.35 18.50
CA PRO A 129 9.14 8.19 17.31
C PRO A 129 9.96 7.61 16.16
N ASN A 130 9.37 7.57 14.95
CA ASN A 130 10.07 7.15 13.74
C ASN A 130 9.84 8.16 12.61
N LYS A 131 10.76 9.10 12.46
CA LYS A 131 10.70 10.13 11.41
C LYS A 131 10.89 9.57 9.99
N SER A 132 11.50 8.39 9.87
CA SER A 132 11.78 7.74 8.58
C SER A 132 10.68 6.79 8.12
N LEU A 133 9.56 6.72 8.85
CA LEU A 133 8.44 5.88 8.48
C LEU A 133 7.90 6.31 7.12
N ARG A 134 7.78 5.36 6.18
CA ARG A 134 7.41 5.61 4.80
C ARG A 134 6.47 4.53 4.27
N TRP A 135 5.91 4.81 3.09
CA TRP A 135 5.07 3.87 2.35
C TRP A 135 5.84 2.60 1.96
N GLU A 136 5.18 1.47 2.06
CA GLU A 136 5.63 0.25 1.39
C GLU A 136 5.61 0.48 -0.11
N LYS A 137 6.58 -0.08 -0.83
CA LYS A 137 6.72 0.06 -2.28
C LYS A 137 6.58 -1.30 -2.92
N THR A 138 5.59 -1.46 -3.80
CA THR A 138 5.40 -2.67 -4.61
C THR A 138 5.57 -2.33 -6.08
N ALA A 139 6.63 -2.82 -6.69
CA ALA A 139 6.81 -2.81 -8.13
C ALA A 139 6.13 -4.06 -8.72
N THR A 140 5.24 -3.87 -9.69
CA THR A 140 4.52 -4.94 -10.36
C THR A 140 4.77 -4.88 -11.85
N LEU A 141 5.26 -5.97 -12.42
CA LEU A 141 5.30 -6.22 -13.85
C LEU A 141 4.21 -7.22 -14.18
N ASN A 142 3.36 -6.93 -15.16
CA ASN A 142 2.36 -7.85 -15.67
C ASN A 142 2.45 -7.96 -17.19
N VAL A 143 2.46 -9.19 -17.69
CA VAL A 143 2.42 -9.53 -19.11
C VAL A 143 1.19 -10.39 -19.33
N GLY A 144 0.32 -9.98 -20.24
CA GLY A 144 -0.92 -10.69 -20.55
C GLY A 144 -1.06 -10.96 -22.04
N VAL A 145 -1.74 -12.05 -22.35
CA VAL A 145 -2.15 -12.43 -23.70
C VAL A 145 -3.63 -12.74 -23.69
N ASP A 146 -4.42 -11.96 -24.42
CA ASP A 146 -5.84 -12.23 -24.63
C ASP A 146 -6.03 -12.81 -26.02
N PHE A 147 -6.80 -13.87 -26.12
CA PHE A 147 -7.08 -14.52 -27.40
C PHE A 147 -8.55 -14.89 -27.54
N ALA A 148 -9.03 -14.88 -28.78
CA ALA A 148 -10.31 -15.42 -29.16
C ALA A 148 -10.17 -16.12 -30.52
N VAL A 149 -10.66 -17.34 -30.60
CA VAL A 149 -10.48 -18.21 -31.78
C VAL A 149 -11.79 -18.91 -32.15
N LEU A 150 -11.80 -19.50 -33.37
CA LEU A 150 -12.92 -20.30 -33.89
C LEU A 150 -14.26 -19.54 -33.90
N ASN A 151 -14.27 -18.33 -34.47
CA ASN A 151 -15.45 -17.44 -34.50
C ASN A 151 -15.94 -17.10 -33.08
N ASN A 152 -15.02 -16.76 -32.18
CA ASN A 152 -15.25 -16.45 -30.77
C ASN A 152 -15.88 -17.59 -29.95
N ARG A 153 -15.78 -18.83 -30.39
CA ARG A 153 -16.26 -20.00 -29.63
C ARG A 153 -15.34 -20.35 -28.46
N LEU A 154 -14.05 -20.07 -28.61
CA LEU A 154 -13.06 -20.25 -27.54
C LEU A 154 -12.33 -18.93 -27.34
N TRP A 155 -12.32 -18.45 -26.12
CA TRP A 155 -11.61 -17.25 -25.72
C TRP A 155 -11.02 -17.42 -24.32
N GLY A 156 -9.96 -16.68 -24.05
CA GLY A 156 -9.28 -16.73 -22.77
C GLY A 156 -8.22 -15.67 -22.61
N SER A 157 -7.66 -15.61 -21.42
CA SER A 157 -6.55 -14.75 -21.07
C SER A 157 -5.51 -15.56 -20.30
N LEU A 158 -4.24 -15.35 -20.62
CA LEU A 158 -3.10 -15.85 -19.89
C LEU A 158 -2.34 -14.66 -19.32
N GLU A 159 -2.07 -14.68 -18.03
CA GLU A 159 -1.36 -13.60 -17.36
C GLU A 159 -0.17 -14.13 -16.56
N PHE A 160 0.94 -13.45 -16.72
CA PHE A 160 2.13 -13.64 -15.89
C PHE A 160 2.43 -12.33 -15.19
N TYR A 161 2.60 -12.39 -13.88
CA TYR A 161 2.98 -11.23 -13.11
C TYR A 161 4.17 -11.52 -12.18
N ASN A 162 4.94 -10.47 -11.94
CA ASN A 162 6.02 -10.47 -10.96
C ASN A 162 5.83 -9.26 -10.05
N LYS A 163 5.82 -9.51 -8.75
CA LYS A 163 5.69 -8.46 -7.72
C LYS A 163 6.93 -8.45 -6.84
N ASN A 164 7.52 -7.29 -6.70
CA ASN A 164 8.62 -7.04 -5.78
C ASN A 164 8.22 -5.96 -4.80
N THR A 165 8.01 -6.33 -3.53
CA THR A 165 7.67 -5.40 -2.47
C THR A 165 8.89 -5.13 -1.61
N THR A 166 9.19 -3.86 -1.40
CA THR A 166 10.26 -3.37 -0.57
C THR A 166 9.72 -2.38 0.47
N ASP A 167 10.53 -2.07 1.47
CA ASP A 167 10.13 -1.16 2.55
C ASP A 167 8.91 -1.68 3.35
N LEU A 168 8.72 -3.01 3.42
CA LEU A 168 7.65 -3.61 4.22
C LEU A 168 7.78 -3.20 5.68
N LEU A 169 6.65 -2.86 6.25
CA LEU A 169 6.54 -2.47 7.65
C LEU A 169 6.53 -3.70 8.55
N ALA A 170 7.46 -3.75 9.48
CA ALA A 170 7.48 -4.79 10.49
C ALA A 170 7.99 -4.25 11.82
N TYR A 171 7.54 -4.89 12.91
CA TYR A 171 8.04 -4.61 14.23
C TYR A 171 9.38 -5.32 14.43
N ARG A 172 10.39 -4.54 14.80
CA ARG A 172 11.68 -5.05 15.24
C ARG A 172 11.76 -4.94 16.76
N THR A 173 12.18 -6.01 17.41
CA THR A 173 12.50 -5.98 18.84
C THR A 173 13.66 -5.02 19.09
N SER A 174 13.50 -4.15 20.05
CA SER A 174 14.48 -3.15 20.46
C SER A 174 15.30 -3.68 21.64
N ASP A 175 16.39 -2.99 21.93
CA ASP A 175 17.13 -3.22 23.17
C ASP A 175 16.28 -2.72 24.35
N TYR A 176 16.11 -3.55 25.35
CA TYR A 176 15.29 -3.24 26.55
C TYR A 176 15.80 -2.02 27.32
N THR A 177 17.07 -1.67 27.14
CA THR A 177 17.68 -0.47 27.78
C THR A 177 17.12 0.83 27.21
N LEU A 178 16.44 0.80 26.05
CA LEU A 178 15.87 1.98 25.41
C LEU A 178 14.47 2.36 25.96
N GLY A 179 13.89 1.53 26.82
CA GLY A 179 12.58 1.78 27.43
C GLY A 179 11.35 1.45 26.58
N TRP A 180 11.55 0.73 25.45
CA TRP A 180 10.46 0.18 24.64
C TRP A 180 10.85 -1.19 24.05
N GLU A 181 9.86 -2.05 23.92
CA GLU A 181 10.07 -3.42 23.46
C GLU A 181 10.24 -3.54 21.94
N LYS A 182 9.44 -2.78 21.19
CA LYS A 182 9.36 -2.90 19.73
C LYS A 182 9.31 -1.54 19.05
N VAL A 183 9.87 -1.47 17.86
CA VAL A 183 9.79 -0.29 16.98
C VAL A 183 9.31 -0.71 15.60
N LEU A 184 8.39 0.08 15.01
CA LEU A 184 7.90 -0.12 13.65
C LEU A 184 8.89 0.50 12.66
N LEU A 185 9.43 -0.32 11.74
CA LEU A 185 10.43 0.07 10.76
C LEU A 185 10.08 -0.46 9.36
N ASN A 186 10.55 0.25 8.34
CA ASN A 186 10.50 -0.20 6.95
C ASN A 186 11.79 -0.96 6.61
N TYR A 187 11.82 -2.29 6.76
CA TYR A 187 13.03 -3.07 6.49
C TYR A 187 12.80 -4.40 5.79
N GLY A 188 11.55 -4.84 5.64
CA GLY A 188 11.22 -6.10 5.00
C GLY A 188 11.19 -5.99 3.47
N SER A 189 11.39 -7.13 2.79
CA SER A 189 11.17 -7.30 1.36
C SER A 189 10.48 -8.62 1.06
N MET A 190 9.68 -8.67 -0.01
CA MET A 190 8.96 -9.86 -0.44
C MET A 190 8.93 -9.92 -1.97
N TYR A 191 9.12 -11.11 -2.51
CA TYR A 191 9.05 -11.43 -3.94
C TYR A 191 7.92 -12.43 -4.18
N ASN A 192 7.25 -12.25 -5.30
CA ASN A 192 6.26 -13.21 -5.78
C ASN A 192 6.37 -13.33 -7.30
#